data_4db79a985a799c46e859bdebcc02865c
#
_entry.id   4db79a985a799c46e859bdebcc02865c
#
_cell.length_a   1.000
_cell.length_b   1.000
_cell.length_c   1.000
_cell.angle_alpha   90.00
_cell.angle_beta   90.00
_cell.angle_gamma   90.00
#
_symmetry.space_group_name_H-M   'P 1'
#
loop_
_entity.id
_entity.type
_entity.pdbx_description
1 polymer ?
#
loop_
_entity_poly.entity_id
_entity_poly.type
_entity_poly.pdbx_seq_one_letter_code
_entity_poly.pdbx_strand_id
1 'polypeptide(L)'
;IAFIIVLLVYAWRADQYELDEVLAPLENCAAYDRNGQWIGTLTDHDRVYVARNELPDNLVNAFVAREDEDFFEHGGIVYSSIIRSICRNLTTLSYAQGASTITMQLARNCYELGGKTLDRKVLEMAVARRIEGKYSKDEILTAYLNRIYFGQQCYGIAQAADLYFGKKVADLTLAECATLAGLVRGPSIYNPVYSPEAAAKVRNATLERMFECEFITQEQLWQALREPMAVAGKREARPGSYPVLVVSRELGDLDCCDEQEGTSSIFVMTTLDLEFQRMVEDVSEPMLAALESSSVWA
;
A
#
# COMPACT_ATOMS: atom_id res chain seq x y z
N ILE A 1 -31.96 14.84 18.90
CA ILE A 1 -30.95 15.59 19.65
C ILE A 1 -29.69 14.72 19.84
N ALA A 2 -29.78 13.52 20.46
CA ALA A 2 -28.62 12.65 20.70
C ALA A 2 -27.81 12.34 19.43
N PHE A 3 -28.47 12.02 18.32
CA PHE A 3 -27.80 11.73 17.04
C PHE A 3 -27.01 12.94 16.51
N ILE A 4 -27.57 14.16 16.64
CA ILE A 4 -26.87 15.39 16.22
C ILE A 4 -25.63 15.62 17.09
N ILE A 5 -25.72 15.39 18.41
CA ILE A 5 -24.58 15.53 19.31
C ILE A 5 -23.47 14.54 18.91
N VAL A 6 -23.81 13.31 18.59
CA VAL A 6 -22.83 12.30 18.12
C VAL A 6 -22.14 12.79 16.84
N LEU A 7 -22.89 13.28 15.85
CA LEU A 7 -22.32 13.82 14.62
C LEU A 7 -21.34 14.98 14.88
N LEU A 8 -21.74 15.91 15.78
CA LEU A 8 -20.89 17.05 16.14
C LEU A 8 -19.60 16.63 16.84
N VAL A 9 -19.68 15.62 17.74
CA VAL A 9 -18.50 15.08 18.41
C VAL A 9 -17.53 14.48 17.39
N TYR A 10 -18.03 13.66 16.45
CA TYR A 10 -17.15 13.07 15.44
C TYR A 10 -16.63 14.10 14.43
N ALA A 11 -17.39 15.11 14.09
CA ALA A 11 -16.92 16.22 13.28
C ALA A 11 -15.77 16.97 13.98
N TRP A 12 -15.93 17.28 15.28
CA TRP A 12 -14.89 17.91 16.08
C TRP A 12 -13.64 17.01 16.20
N ARG A 13 -13.81 15.71 16.44
CA ARG A 13 -12.68 14.74 16.46
C ARG A 13 -11.97 14.67 15.12
N ALA A 14 -12.72 14.65 14.03
CA ALA A 14 -12.15 14.64 12.69
C ALA A 14 -11.35 15.92 12.38
N ASP A 15 -11.74 17.06 12.96
CA ASP A 15 -11.05 18.34 12.78
C ASP A 15 -9.65 18.37 13.41
N GLN A 16 -9.33 17.44 14.29
CA GLN A 16 -7.99 17.33 14.88
C GLN A 16 -6.95 16.78 13.89
N TYR A 17 -7.37 16.18 12.79
CA TYR A 17 -6.48 15.62 11.78
C TYR A 17 -6.15 16.65 10.70
N GLU A 18 -4.88 16.88 10.47
CA GLU A 18 -4.41 17.81 9.42
C GLU A 18 -4.51 17.15 8.05
N LEU A 19 -5.31 17.76 7.16
CA LEU A 19 -5.55 17.15 5.84
C LEU A 19 -4.36 17.28 4.88
N ASP A 20 -3.41 18.17 5.13
CA ASP A 20 -2.23 18.35 4.27
C ASP A 20 -1.35 17.10 4.22
N GLU A 21 -1.40 16.26 5.26
CA GLU A 21 -0.74 14.95 5.29
C GLU A 21 -1.26 13.98 4.22
N VAL A 22 -2.49 14.15 3.74
CA VAL A 22 -3.09 13.27 2.73
C VAL A 22 -2.31 13.29 1.42
N LEU A 23 -1.86 14.45 1.00
CA LEU A 23 -1.08 14.62 -0.23
C LEU A 23 0.43 14.77 0.03
N ALA A 24 0.85 14.82 1.30
CA ALA A 24 2.26 14.91 1.62
C ALA A 24 3.02 13.73 1.00
N PRO A 25 4.18 13.96 0.38
CA PRO A 25 5.01 12.87 -0.09
C PRO A 25 5.33 11.94 1.08
N LEU A 26 5.22 10.64 0.86
CA LEU A 26 5.71 9.67 1.83
C LEU A 26 7.24 9.72 1.78
N GLU A 27 7.82 10.27 2.83
CA GLU A 27 9.24 10.51 2.89
C GLU A 27 10.03 9.22 3.07
N ASN A 28 11.17 9.16 2.39
CA ASN A 28 12.14 8.08 2.57
C ASN A 28 13.06 8.45 3.72
N CYS A 29 13.13 7.62 4.76
CA CYS A 29 14.19 7.73 5.74
C CYS A 29 15.48 7.25 5.11
N ALA A 30 16.50 8.12 4.98
CA ALA A 30 17.76 7.80 4.35
C ALA A 30 18.91 7.77 5.37
N ALA A 31 19.78 6.76 5.26
CA ALA A 31 21.00 6.67 6.02
C ALA A 31 22.21 7.15 5.21
N TYR A 32 23.08 7.87 5.87
CA TYR A 32 24.34 8.38 5.32
C TYR A 32 25.52 7.92 6.18
N ASP A 33 26.67 7.71 5.54
CA ASP A 33 27.92 7.42 6.24
C ASP A 33 28.46 8.67 6.95
N ARG A 34 29.55 8.50 7.71
CA ARG A 34 30.23 9.61 8.41
C ARG A 34 30.74 10.74 7.49
N ASN A 35 30.89 10.46 6.19
CA ASN A 35 31.34 11.41 5.18
C ASN A 35 30.18 12.04 4.40
N GLY A 36 28.92 11.71 4.74
CA GLY A 36 27.73 12.18 4.05
C GLY A 36 27.42 11.41 2.75
N GLN A 37 28.05 10.25 2.53
CA GLN A 37 27.70 9.38 1.42
C GLN A 37 26.43 8.57 1.75
N TRP A 38 25.53 8.49 0.81
CA TRP A 38 24.30 7.72 0.95
C TRP A 38 24.61 6.22 1.09
N ILE A 39 24.10 5.60 2.17
CA ILE A 39 24.25 4.17 2.47
C ILE A 39 23.06 3.39 1.93
N GLY A 40 21.86 3.93 2.13
CA GLY A 40 20.62 3.28 1.74
C GLY A 40 19.40 3.97 2.34
N THR A 41 18.23 3.50 1.96
CA THR A 41 16.97 3.87 2.59
C THR A 41 16.69 2.95 3.78
N LEU A 42 16.28 3.55 4.90
CA LEU A 42 15.93 2.85 6.13
C LEU A 42 14.51 2.26 6.06
N THR A 43 13.71 2.74 5.11
CA THR A 43 12.50 2.07 4.67
C THR A 43 12.90 1.02 3.63
N ASP A 44 12.40 -0.19 3.75
CA ASP A 44 12.83 -1.35 2.94
C ASP A 44 12.80 -1.16 1.42
N HIS A 45 12.22 -0.07 0.93
CA HIS A 45 12.16 0.30 -0.48
C HIS A 45 12.06 1.81 -0.66
N ASP A 46 12.70 2.34 -1.71
CA ASP A 46 12.48 3.71 -2.18
C ASP A 46 11.01 3.92 -2.52
N ARG A 47 10.31 4.75 -1.75
CA ARG A 47 8.93 5.10 -2.06
C ARG A 47 8.93 6.06 -3.25
N VAL A 48 8.60 5.54 -4.42
CA VAL A 48 8.47 6.32 -5.65
C VAL A 48 7.03 6.79 -5.77
N TYR A 49 6.84 8.10 -5.73
CA TYR A 49 5.52 8.70 -5.98
C TYR A 49 5.18 8.63 -7.47
N VAL A 50 4.01 8.12 -7.78
CA VAL A 50 3.47 8.08 -9.14
C VAL A 50 2.40 9.17 -9.26
N ALA A 51 2.60 10.10 -10.20
CA ALA A 51 1.64 11.16 -10.46
C ALA A 51 0.40 10.61 -11.19
N ARG A 52 -0.74 11.34 -11.12
CA ARG A 52 -2.01 10.91 -11.74
C ARG A 52 -1.88 10.60 -13.24
N ASN A 53 -1.11 11.39 -13.96
CA ASN A 53 -0.88 11.23 -15.40
C ASN A 53 0.00 10.03 -15.76
N GLU A 54 0.66 9.41 -14.80
CA GLU A 54 1.46 8.19 -14.98
C GLU A 54 0.67 6.91 -14.63
N LEU A 55 -0.52 7.07 -14.05
CA LEU A 55 -1.41 5.96 -13.71
C LEU A 55 -2.25 5.56 -14.94
N PRO A 56 -2.11 4.34 -15.49
CA PRO A 56 -2.93 3.89 -16.59
C PRO A 56 -4.41 3.80 -16.22
N ASP A 57 -5.30 4.10 -17.15
CA ASP A 57 -6.75 4.02 -16.90
C ASP A 57 -7.19 2.61 -16.52
N ASN A 58 -6.58 1.57 -17.07
CA ASN A 58 -6.85 0.18 -16.68
C ASN A 58 -6.56 -0.08 -15.19
N LEU A 59 -5.50 0.54 -14.65
CA LEU A 59 -5.17 0.42 -13.24
C LEU A 59 -6.20 1.14 -12.36
N VAL A 60 -6.53 2.38 -12.69
CA VAL A 60 -7.56 3.19 -12.02
C VAL A 60 -8.89 2.43 -12.00
N ASN A 61 -9.33 1.96 -13.16
CA ASN A 61 -10.58 1.24 -13.33
C ASN A 61 -10.60 -0.09 -12.55
N ALA A 62 -9.46 -0.80 -12.47
CA ALA A 62 -9.36 -2.03 -11.70
C ALA A 62 -9.57 -1.78 -10.19
N PHE A 63 -8.97 -0.72 -9.64
CA PHE A 63 -9.15 -0.36 -8.23
C PHE A 63 -10.57 0.15 -7.96
N VAL A 64 -11.11 1.00 -8.82
CA VAL A 64 -12.48 1.51 -8.70
C VAL A 64 -13.50 0.36 -8.77
N ALA A 65 -13.42 -0.51 -9.78
CA ALA A 65 -14.31 -1.66 -9.91
C ALA A 65 -14.25 -2.59 -8.70
N ARG A 66 -13.06 -2.76 -8.14
CA ARG A 66 -12.81 -3.73 -7.06
C ARG A 66 -13.17 -3.22 -5.68
N GLU A 67 -12.84 -1.96 -5.39
CA GLU A 67 -12.92 -1.38 -4.05
C GLU A 67 -14.10 -0.44 -3.87
N ASP A 68 -14.49 0.31 -4.92
CA ASP A 68 -15.46 1.39 -4.79
C ASP A 68 -16.03 1.80 -6.18
N GLU A 69 -16.95 1.01 -6.70
CA GLU A 69 -17.51 1.18 -8.07
C GLU A 69 -18.08 2.56 -8.36
N ASP A 70 -18.68 3.18 -7.34
CA ASP A 70 -19.30 4.50 -7.41
C ASP A 70 -18.35 5.62 -6.94
N PHE A 71 -17.02 5.35 -6.92
CA PHE A 71 -16.03 6.27 -6.34
C PHE A 71 -16.15 7.69 -6.86
N PHE A 72 -16.36 7.87 -8.15
CA PHE A 72 -16.46 9.19 -8.77
C PHE A 72 -17.81 9.90 -8.53
N GLU A 73 -18.82 9.21 -8.00
CA GLU A 73 -20.19 9.70 -7.86
C GLU A 73 -20.55 10.14 -6.43
N HIS A 74 -19.87 9.56 -5.41
CA HIS A 74 -20.21 9.84 -4.00
C HIS A 74 -19.22 10.79 -3.33
N GLY A 75 -19.61 11.40 -2.20
CA GLY A 75 -18.76 12.28 -1.38
C GLY A 75 -18.08 11.56 -0.20
N GLY A 76 -17.36 10.46 -0.47
CA GLY A 76 -16.56 9.73 0.51
C GLY A 76 -17.29 8.66 1.32
N ILE A 77 -18.63 8.68 1.35
CA ILE A 77 -19.44 7.71 2.09
C ILE A 77 -20.58 7.23 1.21
N VAL A 78 -20.73 5.91 1.10
CA VAL A 78 -21.86 5.27 0.42
C VAL A 78 -22.82 4.70 1.48
N TYR A 79 -23.83 5.46 1.85
CA TYR A 79 -24.79 5.09 2.91
C TYR A 79 -25.57 3.82 2.58
N SER A 80 -25.93 3.59 1.32
CA SER A 80 -26.60 2.38 0.85
C SER A 80 -25.77 1.12 1.11
N SER A 81 -24.46 1.18 0.88
CA SER A 81 -23.53 0.08 1.14
C SER A 81 -23.38 -0.21 2.63
N ILE A 82 -23.39 0.83 3.47
CA ILE A 82 -23.38 0.68 4.94
C ILE A 82 -24.65 -0.04 5.40
N ILE A 83 -25.84 0.40 4.95
CA ILE A 83 -27.12 -0.22 5.32
C ILE A 83 -27.15 -1.68 4.84
N ARG A 84 -26.74 -1.95 3.61
CA ARG A 84 -26.65 -3.31 3.04
C ARG A 84 -25.72 -4.21 3.87
N SER A 85 -24.57 -3.67 4.28
CA SER A 85 -23.61 -4.37 5.13
C SER A 85 -24.19 -4.69 6.51
N ILE A 86 -24.88 -3.76 7.15
CA ILE A 86 -25.57 -3.97 8.44
C ILE A 86 -26.63 -5.04 8.31
N CYS A 87 -27.50 -4.97 7.29
CA CYS A 87 -28.54 -5.98 7.07
C CYS A 87 -27.93 -7.36 6.82
N ARG A 88 -26.85 -7.46 6.04
CA ARG A 88 -26.16 -8.73 5.79
C ARG A 88 -25.52 -9.28 7.07
N ASN A 89 -24.84 -8.46 7.86
CA ASN A 89 -24.23 -8.89 9.13
C ASN A 89 -25.28 -9.42 10.12
N LEU A 90 -26.47 -8.82 10.15
CA LEU A 90 -27.57 -9.28 10.98
C LEU A 90 -28.15 -10.65 10.51
N THR A 91 -28.13 -10.90 9.20
CA THR A 91 -28.67 -12.14 8.63
C THR A 91 -27.68 -13.31 8.60
N THR A 92 -26.38 -13.02 8.45
CA THR A 92 -25.34 -14.06 8.26
C THR A 92 -24.45 -14.27 9.48
N LEU A 93 -24.59 -13.46 10.56
CA LEU A 93 -23.72 -13.45 11.75
C LEU A 93 -22.23 -13.38 11.39
N SER A 94 -21.89 -12.92 10.19
CA SER A 94 -20.53 -12.78 9.69
C SER A 94 -20.21 -11.32 9.40
N TYR A 95 -18.97 -10.92 9.67
CA TYR A 95 -18.47 -9.58 9.35
C TYR A 95 -18.32 -9.47 7.81
N ALA A 96 -19.34 -8.95 7.12
CA ALA A 96 -19.25 -8.72 5.68
C ALA A 96 -18.34 -7.52 5.41
N GLN A 97 -17.19 -7.76 4.82
CA GLN A 97 -16.33 -6.73 4.24
C GLN A 97 -17.01 -6.17 2.97
N GLY A 98 -16.98 -4.84 2.77
CA GLY A 98 -17.46 -4.25 1.52
C GLY A 98 -18.19 -2.90 1.63
N ALA A 99 -18.22 -2.27 2.82
CA ALA A 99 -18.85 -0.96 3.01
C ALA A 99 -17.84 0.20 3.14
N SER A 100 -16.54 -0.03 2.93
CA SER A 100 -15.52 1.01 3.02
C SER A 100 -15.19 1.55 1.64
N THR A 101 -15.27 2.85 1.46
CA THR A 101 -14.87 3.54 0.24
C THR A 101 -13.34 3.67 0.15
N ILE A 102 -12.82 4.00 -1.04
CA ILE A 102 -11.41 4.34 -1.25
C ILE A 102 -11.00 5.49 -0.32
N THR A 103 -11.82 6.53 -0.18
CA THR A 103 -11.52 7.67 0.70
C THR A 103 -11.47 7.29 2.17
N MET A 104 -12.34 6.38 2.64
CA MET A 104 -12.28 5.86 4.00
C MET A 104 -11.02 5.01 4.24
N GLN A 105 -10.59 4.23 3.24
CA GLN A 105 -9.34 3.47 3.31
C GLN A 105 -8.13 4.41 3.33
N LEU A 106 -8.15 5.48 2.52
CA LEU A 106 -7.11 6.51 2.54
C LEU A 106 -7.02 7.18 3.91
N ALA A 107 -8.15 7.60 4.50
CA ALA A 107 -8.18 8.18 5.85
C ALA A 107 -7.51 7.26 6.88
N ARG A 108 -7.79 5.95 6.81
CA ARG A 108 -7.17 4.96 7.70
C ARG A 108 -5.67 4.77 7.45
N ASN A 109 -5.21 4.94 6.22
CA ASN A 109 -3.80 4.79 5.85
C ASN A 109 -2.96 6.03 6.15
N CYS A 110 -3.61 7.21 6.28
CA CYS A 110 -2.93 8.46 6.61
C CYS A 110 -2.87 8.71 8.12
N TYR A 111 -3.85 8.19 8.88
CA TYR A 111 -4.00 8.54 10.29
C TYR A 111 -4.19 7.30 11.17
N GLU A 112 -3.61 7.33 12.35
CA GLU A 112 -3.87 6.36 13.40
C GLU A 112 -5.25 6.58 14.02
N LEU A 113 -6.28 5.98 13.44
CA LEU A 113 -7.66 6.13 13.89
C LEU A 113 -8.05 5.14 15.01
N GLY A 114 -7.08 4.41 15.55
CA GLY A 114 -7.29 3.43 16.63
C GLY A 114 -7.66 2.02 16.17
N GLY A 115 -7.96 1.14 17.12
CA GLY A 115 -8.22 -0.29 16.89
C GLY A 115 -9.46 -0.59 16.03
N LYS A 116 -9.71 -1.88 15.70
CA LYS A 116 -10.86 -2.32 14.89
C LYS A 116 -12.19 -2.21 15.66
N THR A 117 -12.75 -1.01 15.78
CA THR A 117 -13.98 -0.69 16.51
C THR A 117 -15.00 0.02 15.64
N LEU A 118 -16.25 0.09 16.11
CA LEU A 118 -17.28 0.92 15.49
C LEU A 118 -16.96 2.41 15.62
N ASP A 119 -16.36 2.83 16.73
CA ASP A 119 -15.89 4.20 16.95
C ASP A 119 -14.92 4.62 15.87
N ARG A 120 -13.87 3.83 15.61
CA ARG A 120 -12.96 4.06 14.50
C ARG A 120 -13.70 4.18 13.17
N LYS A 121 -14.69 3.32 12.90
CA LYS A 121 -15.39 3.32 11.63
C LYS A 121 -16.19 4.61 11.40
N VAL A 122 -16.80 5.17 12.45
CA VAL A 122 -17.48 6.46 12.37
C VAL A 122 -16.47 7.59 12.19
N LEU A 123 -15.31 7.52 12.85
CA LEU A 123 -14.23 8.50 12.67
C LEU A 123 -13.64 8.44 11.25
N GLU A 124 -13.38 7.24 10.69
CA GLU A 124 -13.00 7.08 9.28
C GLU A 124 -13.98 7.80 8.33
N MET A 125 -15.29 7.65 8.55
CA MET A 125 -16.30 8.34 7.75
C MET A 125 -16.23 9.86 7.88
N ALA A 126 -16.06 10.37 9.11
CA ALA A 126 -15.98 11.79 9.35
C ALA A 126 -14.73 12.42 8.69
N VAL A 127 -13.55 11.76 8.81
CA VAL A 127 -12.32 12.19 8.15
C VAL A 127 -12.44 12.09 6.63
N ALA A 128 -12.99 10.99 6.10
CA ALA A 128 -13.21 10.80 4.67
C ALA A 128 -14.07 11.93 4.08
N ARG A 129 -15.11 12.35 4.79
CA ARG A 129 -15.96 13.48 4.37
C ARG A 129 -15.19 14.78 4.26
N ARG A 130 -14.24 15.04 5.18
CA ARG A 130 -13.38 16.24 5.13
C ARG A 130 -12.38 16.16 3.97
N ILE A 131 -11.79 14.99 3.73
CA ILE A 131 -10.89 14.75 2.60
C ILE A 131 -11.61 15.06 1.28
N GLU A 132 -12.81 14.55 1.07
CA GLU A 132 -13.63 14.83 -0.13
C GLU A 132 -14.05 16.30 -0.25
N GLY A 133 -14.12 17.01 0.86
CA GLY A 133 -14.40 18.47 0.85
C GLY A 133 -13.19 19.31 0.45
N LYS A 134 -11.98 18.79 0.55
CA LYS A 134 -10.73 19.52 0.27
C LYS A 134 -10.07 19.11 -1.04
N TYR A 135 -10.13 17.83 -1.41
CA TYR A 135 -9.40 17.24 -2.53
C TYR A 135 -10.31 16.68 -3.61
N SER A 136 -9.83 16.74 -4.84
CA SER A 136 -10.50 16.11 -5.98
C SER A 136 -10.40 14.58 -5.94
N LYS A 137 -11.25 13.90 -6.68
CA LYS A 137 -11.25 12.44 -6.81
C LYS A 137 -9.91 11.90 -7.33
N ASP A 138 -9.31 12.58 -8.29
CA ASP A 138 -8.00 12.21 -8.84
C ASP A 138 -6.89 12.34 -7.81
N GLU A 139 -6.89 13.39 -6.99
CA GLU A 139 -5.93 13.56 -5.90
C GLU A 139 -6.10 12.47 -4.83
N ILE A 140 -7.34 12.19 -4.42
CA ILE A 140 -7.67 11.14 -3.44
C ILE A 140 -7.19 9.77 -3.93
N LEU A 141 -7.52 9.42 -5.17
CA LEU A 141 -7.14 8.14 -5.75
C LEU A 141 -5.63 8.00 -5.91
N THR A 142 -4.97 9.07 -6.34
CA THR A 142 -3.50 9.10 -6.47
C THR A 142 -2.83 8.93 -5.11
N ALA A 143 -3.27 9.67 -4.09
CA ALA A 143 -2.78 9.52 -2.74
C ALA A 143 -3.01 8.11 -2.18
N TYR A 144 -4.18 7.52 -2.45
CA TYR A 144 -4.52 6.16 -2.06
C TYR A 144 -3.56 5.14 -2.69
N LEU A 145 -3.39 5.16 -4.01
CA LEU A 145 -2.53 4.22 -4.73
C LEU A 145 -1.06 4.32 -4.33
N ASN A 146 -0.60 5.49 -3.95
CA ASN A 146 0.77 5.68 -3.48
C ASN A 146 1.01 5.24 -2.02
N ARG A 147 -0.05 4.95 -1.24
CA ARG A 147 0.04 4.65 0.21
C ARG A 147 -0.35 3.24 0.60
N ILE A 148 -1.20 2.58 -0.19
CA ILE A 148 -1.77 1.28 0.21
C ILE A 148 -0.71 0.20 0.30
N TYR A 149 -0.96 -0.75 1.20
CA TYR A 149 -0.10 -1.88 1.44
C TYR A 149 -0.41 -3.04 0.49
N PHE A 150 0.63 -3.55 -0.19
CA PHE A 150 0.54 -4.65 -1.14
C PHE A 150 1.14 -5.98 -0.65
N GLY A 151 1.56 -6.06 0.61
CA GLY A 151 2.25 -7.23 1.15
C GLY A 151 3.78 -7.12 1.04
N GLN A 152 4.51 -8.00 1.73
CA GLN A 152 5.98 -8.03 1.72
C GLN A 152 6.62 -6.66 1.98
N GLN A 153 6.09 -5.91 2.96
CA GLN A 153 6.50 -4.54 3.31
C GLN A 153 6.44 -3.55 2.14
N CYS A 154 5.71 -3.89 1.08
CA CYS A 154 5.54 -3.07 -0.11
C CYS A 154 4.38 -2.10 0.08
N TYR A 155 4.66 -0.81 0.02
CA TYR A 155 3.70 0.28 0.10
C TYR A 155 3.73 1.12 -1.18
N GLY A 156 2.57 1.34 -1.77
CA GLY A 156 2.40 2.13 -2.98
C GLY A 156 2.56 1.33 -4.26
N ILE A 157 1.89 1.84 -5.29
CA ILE A 157 1.70 1.16 -6.57
C ILE A 157 3.00 1.00 -7.37
N ALA A 158 3.93 1.96 -7.26
CA ALA A 158 5.22 1.90 -7.96
C ALA A 158 6.04 0.70 -7.50
N GLN A 159 6.16 0.55 -6.17
CA GLN A 159 6.87 -0.58 -5.59
C GLN A 159 6.19 -1.91 -5.90
N ALA A 160 4.85 -1.95 -5.87
CA ALA A 160 4.10 -3.15 -6.17
C ALA A 160 4.29 -3.60 -7.63
N ALA A 161 4.30 -2.68 -8.59
CA ALA A 161 4.55 -2.96 -9.99
C ALA A 161 5.97 -3.52 -10.22
N ASP A 162 6.95 -2.93 -9.57
CA ASP A 162 8.34 -3.40 -9.64
C ASP A 162 8.54 -4.73 -8.91
N LEU A 163 8.00 -4.87 -7.69
CA LEU A 163 8.15 -6.07 -6.86
C LEU A 163 7.53 -7.30 -7.52
N TYR A 164 6.30 -7.19 -8.00
CA TYR A 164 5.57 -8.34 -8.51
C TYR A 164 5.81 -8.60 -9.99
N PHE A 165 6.08 -7.57 -10.79
CA PHE A 165 6.15 -7.70 -12.25
C PHE A 165 7.46 -7.20 -12.85
N GLY A 166 8.33 -6.51 -12.08
CA GLY A 166 9.58 -5.93 -12.59
C GLY A 166 9.34 -4.83 -13.61
N LYS A 167 8.21 -4.11 -13.51
CA LYS A 167 7.74 -3.12 -14.49
C LYS A 167 7.49 -1.76 -13.84
N LYS A 168 7.53 -0.72 -14.66
CA LYS A 168 6.96 0.57 -14.29
C LYS A 168 5.43 0.48 -14.33
N VAL A 169 4.76 1.33 -13.56
CA VAL A 169 3.30 1.37 -13.47
C VAL A 169 2.64 1.56 -14.85
N ALA A 170 3.23 2.41 -15.70
CA ALA A 170 2.75 2.68 -17.05
C ALA A 170 2.78 1.46 -18.01
N ASP A 171 3.63 0.46 -17.70
CA ASP A 171 3.85 -0.71 -18.54
C ASP A 171 3.04 -1.94 -18.10
N LEU A 172 2.19 -1.78 -17.08
CA LEU A 172 1.34 -2.86 -16.57
C LEU A 172 0.28 -3.27 -17.57
N THR A 173 0.11 -4.58 -17.78
CA THR A 173 -1.00 -5.13 -18.58
C THR A 173 -2.32 -5.02 -17.79
N LEU A 174 -3.44 -5.21 -18.49
CA LEU A 174 -4.77 -5.26 -17.87
C LEU A 174 -4.85 -6.36 -16.78
N ALA A 175 -4.29 -7.53 -17.05
CA ALA A 175 -4.26 -8.64 -16.10
C ALA A 175 -3.40 -8.33 -14.87
N GLU A 176 -2.28 -7.65 -15.03
CA GLU A 176 -1.42 -7.20 -13.93
C GLU A 176 -2.09 -6.11 -13.09
N CYS A 177 -2.74 -5.14 -13.72
CA CYS A 177 -3.55 -4.13 -13.03
C CYS A 177 -4.64 -4.77 -12.16
N ALA A 178 -5.38 -5.72 -12.73
CA ALA A 178 -6.42 -6.47 -12.01
C ALA A 178 -5.85 -7.33 -10.86
N THR A 179 -4.64 -7.86 -11.03
CA THR A 179 -3.94 -8.62 -9.98
C THR A 179 -3.61 -7.72 -8.80
N LEU A 180 -3.03 -6.54 -9.03
CA LEU A 180 -2.69 -5.59 -7.97
C LEU A 180 -3.94 -5.10 -7.24
N ALA A 181 -5.02 -4.76 -7.95
CA ALA A 181 -6.27 -4.35 -7.34
C ALA A 181 -6.91 -5.46 -6.49
N GLY A 182 -6.82 -6.72 -6.95
CA GLY A 182 -7.30 -7.88 -6.21
C GLY A 182 -6.51 -8.19 -4.94
N LEU A 183 -5.19 -7.97 -4.98
CA LEU A 183 -4.24 -8.25 -3.92
C LEU A 183 -4.54 -7.48 -2.62
N VAL A 184 -4.99 -6.23 -2.73
CA VAL A 184 -5.17 -5.31 -1.58
C VAL A 184 -6.10 -5.86 -0.50
N ARG A 185 -7.09 -6.67 -0.86
CA ARG A 185 -8.03 -7.26 0.12
C ARG A 185 -7.42 -8.30 1.05
N GLY A 186 -6.29 -8.87 0.67
CA GLY A 186 -5.60 -9.88 1.47
C GLY A 186 -4.19 -10.11 0.94
N PRO A 187 -3.27 -9.16 1.15
CA PRO A 187 -1.94 -9.20 0.54
C PRO A 187 -1.13 -10.45 0.89
N SER A 188 -1.35 -11.02 2.07
CA SER A 188 -0.69 -12.28 2.47
C SER A 188 -1.34 -13.52 1.85
N ILE A 189 -2.65 -13.47 1.54
CA ILE A 189 -3.41 -14.60 1.01
C ILE A 189 -3.28 -14.69 -0.52
N TYR A 190 -3.35 -13.52 -1.18
CA TYR A 190 -3.39 -13.40 -2.64
C TYR A 190 -2.04 -13.05 -3.26
N ASN A 191 -0.95 -13.29 -2.52
CA ASN A 191 0.39 -12.98 -2.98
C ASN A 191 0.74 -13.82 -4.23
N PRO A 192 1.01 -13.21 -5.39
CA PRO A 192 1.22 -13.95 -6.63
C PRO A 192 2.52 -14.77 -6.64
N VAL A 193 3.50 -14.43 -5.77
CA VAL A 193 4.77 -15.17 -5.63
C VAL A 193 4.58 -16.46 -4.83
N TYR A 194 3.77 -16.41 -3.76
CA TYR A 194 3.59 -17.54 -2.83
C TYR A 194 2.30 -18.32 -3.07
N SER A 195 1.28 -17.67 -3.64
CA SER A 195 -0.05 -18.25 -3.85
C SER A 195 -0.59 -17.89 -5.25
N PRO A 196 0.07 -18.32 -6.34
CA PRO A 196 -0.28 -17.93 -7.71
C PRO A 196 -1.72 -18.31 -8.09
N GLU A 197 -2.23 -19.44 -7.60
CA GLU A 197 -3.61 -19.86 -7.84
C GLU A 197 -4.64 -18.95 -7.15
N ALA A 198 -4.38 -18.53 -5.91
CA ALA A 198 -5.23 -17.60 -5.19
C ALA A 198 -5.19 -16.21 -5.82
N ALA A 199 -4.00 -15.76 -6.26
CA ALA A 199 -3.82 -14.53 -7.01
C ALA A 199 -4.57 -14.55 -8.35
N ALA A 200 -4.51 -15.66 -9.09
CA ALA A 200 -5.25 -15.82 -10.34
C ALA A 200 -6.78 -15.74 -10.12
N LYS A 201 -7.28 -16.36 -9.04
CA LYS A 201 -8.73 -16.28 -8.71
C LYS A 201 -9.16 -14.84 -8.42
N VAL A 202 -8.39 -14.10 -7.62
CA VAL A 202 -8.75 -12.72 -7.28
C VAL A 202 -8.57 -11.77 -8.46
N ARG A 203 -7.58 -11.99 -9.33
CA ARG A 203 -7.40 -11.30 -10.61
C ARG A 203 -8.65 -11.49 -11.49
N ASN A 204 -9.05 -12.74 -11.70
CA ASN A 204 -10.19 -13.06 -12.55
C ASN A 204 -11.48 -12.43 -12.03
N ALA A 205 -11.73 -12.49 -10.72
CA ALA A 205 -12.87 -11.82 -10.09
C ALA A 205 -12.80 -10.28 -10.24
N THR A 206 -11.60 -9.69 -10.26
CA THR A 206 -11.44 -8.25 -10.54
C THR A 206 -11.74 -7.93 -12.00
N LEU A 207 -11.25 -8.73 -12.94
CA LEU A 207 -11.53 -8.56 -14.38
C LEU A 207 -13.03 -8.70 -14.67
N GLU A 208 -13.69 -9.70 -14.09
CA GLU A 208 -15.15 -9.87 -14.18
C GLU A 208 -15.88 -8.62 -13.65
N ARG A 209 -15.42 -8.08 -12.52
CA ARG A 209 -16.01 -6.86 -11.96
C ARG A 209 -15.78 -5.64 -12.86
N MET A 210 -14.59 -5.50 -13.48
CA MET A 210 -14.33 -4.44 -14.45
C MET A 210 -15.26 -4.53 -15.66
N PHE A 211 -15.57 -5.73 -16.10
CA PHE A 211 -16.53 -5.97 -17.19
C PHE A 211 -17.97 -5.63 -16.77
N GLU A 212 -18.40 -6.03 -15.57
CA GLU A 212 -19.71 -5.67 -15.03
C GLU A 212 -19.90 -4.14 -14.87
N CYS A 213 -18.82 -3.42 -14.54
CA CYS A 213 -18.79 -1.96 -14.49
C CYS A 213 -18.61 -1.28 -15.86
N GLU A 214 -18.60 -2.04 -16.96
CA GLU A 214 -18.41 -1.54 -18.32
C GLU A 214 -17.07 -0.81 -18.57
N PHE A 215 -16.05 -1.06 -17.73
CA PHE A 215 -14.72 -0.49 -17.89
C PHE A 215 -13.87 -1.20 -18.96
N ILE A 216 -14.21 -2.44 -19.25
CA ILE A 216 -13.54 -3.25 -20.30
C ILE A 216 -14.56 -3.97 -21.17
N THR A 217 -14.18 -4.25 -22.41
CA THR A 217 -14.99 -5.04 -23.31
C THR A 217 -14.88 -6.53 -23.03
N GLN A 218 -15.84 -7.31 -23.56
CA GLN A 218 -15.80 -8.77 -23.45
C GLN A 218 -14.53 -9.38 -24.07
N GLU A 219 -14.04 -8.79 -25.15
CA GLU A 219 -12.83 -9.23 -25.82
C GLU A 219 -11.59 -8.99 -24.95
N GLN A 220 -11.48 -7.81 -24.32
CA GLN A 220 -10.42 -7.49 -23.36
C GLN A 220 -10.47 -8.41 -22.15
N LEU A 221 -11.66 -8.70 -21.61
CA LEU A 221 -11.83 -9.67 -20.54
C LEU A 221 -11.27 -11.04 -20.92
N TRP A 222 -11.67 -11.58 -22.05
CA TRP A 222 -11.22 -12.91 -22.49
C TRP A 222 -9.72 -12.97 -22.78
N GLN A 223 -9.16 -11.91 -23.31
CA GLN A 223 -7.71 -11.80 -23.52
C GLN A 223 -6.95 -11.80 -22.18
N ALA A 224 -7.37 -10.96 -21.24
CA ALA A 224 -6.74 -10.84 -19.93
C ALA A 224 -6.87 -12.12 -19.07
N LEU A 225 -7.99 -12.83 -19.17
CA LEU A 225 -8.19 -14.11 -18.48
C LEU A 225 -7.23 -15.21 -18.95
N ARG A 226 -6.81 -15.17 -20.22
CA ARG A 226 -5.87 -16.14 -20.82
C ARG A 226 -4.41 -15.79 -20.55
N GLU A 227 -4.13 -14.57 -20.12
CA GLU A 227 -2.78 -14.13 -19.82
C GLU A 227 -2.21 -14.93 -18.64
N PRO A 228 -1.04 -15.57 -18.79
CA PRO A 228 -0.43 -16.31 -17.71
C PRO A 228 -0.05 -15.36 -16.56
N MET A 229 -0.07 -15.87 -15.33
CA MET A 229 0.43 -15.12 -14.17
C MET A 229 1.97 -15.09 -14.24
N ALA A 230 2.51 -14.12 -14.97
CA ALA A 230 3.95 -13.90 -15.03
C ALA A 230 4.36 -13.01 -13.84
N VAL A 231 5.00 -13.59 -12.84
CA VAL A 231 5.57 -12.86 -11.70
C VAL A 231 7.05 -12.66 -12.00
N ALA A 232 7.57 -11.48 -11.76
CA ALA A 232 9.02 -11.31 -11.64
C ALA A 232 9.49 -12.31 -10.58
N GLY A 233 10.40 -13.21 -10.94
CA GLY A 233 10.86 -14.28 -10.05
C GLY A 233 11.23 -13.71 -8.67
N LYS A 234 11.29 -14.57 -7.64
CA LYS A 234 11.77 -14.15 -6.32
C LYS A 234 12.99 -13.26 -6.54
N ARG A 235 12.81 -11.95 -6.41
CA ARG A 235 13.98 -11.12 -6.13
C ARG A 235 14.50 -11.69 -4.81
N GLU A 236 15.68 -12.29 -4.84
CA GLU A 236 16.44 -12.40 -3.61
C GLU A 236 16.35 -11.02 -3.00
N ALA A 237 15.77 -10.97 -1.78
CA ALA A 237 15.77 -9.73 -1.04
C ALA A 237 17.17 -9.17 -1.23
N ARG A 238 17.31 -8.00 -1.92
CA ARG A 238 18.61 -7.33 -1.86
C ARG A 238 18.85 -7.26 -0.37
N PRO A 239 19.84 -7.96 0.18
CA PRO A 239 20.12 -7.77 1.58
C PRO A 239 20.32 -6.27 1.66
N GLY A 240 19.39 -5.58 2.34
CA GLY A 240 19.68 -4.22 2.73
C GLY A 240 21.05 -4.33 3.30
N SER A 241 22.03 -3.56 2.81
CA SER A 241 23.41 -3.75 3.21
C SER A 241 23.38 -3.90 4.73
N TYR A 242 24.09 -4.86 5.28
CA TYR A 242 24.08 -5.14 6.72
C TYR A 242 24.05 -3.86 7.57
N PRO A 243 24.75 -2.77 7.18
CA PRO A 243 24.64 -1.45 7.78
C PRO A 243 23.22 -0.88 7.84
N VAL A 244 22.43 -1.00 6.77
CA VAL A 244 21.04 -0.49 6.75
C VAL A 244 20.16 -1.25 7.74
N LEU A 245 20.33 -2.59 7.82
CA LEU A 245 19.59 -3.41 8.77
C LEU A 245 19.92 -3.06 10.22
N VAL A 246 21.22 -2.81 10.52
CA VAL A 246 21.68 -2.41 11.85
C VAL A 246 21.09 -1.04 12.22
N VAL A 247 21.18 -0.07 11.32
CA VAL A 247 20.66 1.28 11.57
C VAL A 247 19.14 1.26 11.75
N SER A 248 18.39 0.51 10.93
CA SER A 248 16.93 0.36 11.06
C SER A 248 16.54 -0.25 12.41
N ARG A 249 17.32 -1.24 12.89
CA ARG A 249 17.09 -1.88 14.18
C ARG A 249 17.39 -0.91 15.34
N GLU A 250 18.51 -0.22 15.30
CA GLU A 250 18.88 0.75 16.34
C GLU A 250 17.89 1.92 16.43
N LEU A 251 17.36 2.39 15.29
CA LEU A 251 16.33 3.41 15.27
C LEU A 251 15.00 2.92 15.88
N GLY A 252 14.61 1.66 15.63
CA GLY A 252 13.44 1.06 16.26
C GLY A 252 13.57 0.95 17.78
N ASP A 253 14.79 0.76 18.30
CA ASP A 253 15.07 0.68 19.74
C ASP A 253 15.15 2.07 20.41
N LEU A 254 15.34 3.15 19.64
CA LEU A 254 15.51 4.51 20.16
C LEU A 254 14.20 5.29 20.34
N ASP A 255 13.03 4.71 19.99
CA ASP A 255 11.73 5.40 19.98
C ASP A 255 11.76 6.79 19.25
N CYS A 256 12.79 7.01 18.41
CA CYS A 256 13.04 8.28 17.72
C CYS A 256 12.05 8.56 16.61
N CYS A 257 11.28 7.55 16.24
CA CYS A 257 10.22 7.63 15.25
C CYS A 257 8.87 7.70 15.97
N ASP A 258 8.74 8.59 16.96
CA ASP A 258 7.42 9.00 17.45
C ASP A 258 6.70 9.64 16.26
N GLU A 259 5.74 8.90 15.71
CA GLU A 259 4.93 9.24 14.54
C GLU A 259 4.04 10.49 14.77
N GLN A 260 4.31 11.27 15.83
CA GLN A 260 3.46 12.35 16.30
C GLN A 260 3.85 13.75 15.81
N GLU A 261 5.00 13.93 15.19
CA GLU A 261 5.33 15.23 14.57
C GLU A 261 5.51 15.07 13.06
N GLY A 262 4.48 15.54 12.35
CA GLY A 262 4.29 15.45 10.91
C GLY A 262 5.54 15.73 10.07
N THR A 263 5.63 14.95 8.98
CA THR A 263 6.34 15.26 7.73
C THR A 263 7.73 15.90 7.88
N SER A 264 8.68 15.16 8.40
CA SER A 264 10.09 15.53 8.26
C SER A 264 10.88 14.32 7.76
N SER A 265 11.53 14.47 6.59
CA SER A 265 12.50 13.48 6.11
C SER A 265 13.52 13.22 7.21
N ILE A 266 13.57 12.00 7.71
CA ILE A 266 14.57 11.64 8.71
C ILE A 266 15.86 11.28 7.98
N PHE A 267 16.88 12.12 8.14
CA PHE A 267 18.21 11.85 7.66
C PHE A 267 19.06 11.31 8.81
N VAL A 268 19.46 10.05 8.71
CA VAL A 268 20.28 9.41 9.73
C VAL A 268 21.73 9.47 9.30
N MET A 269 22.53 10.26 10.03
CA MET A 269 23.97 10.26 9.89
C MET A 269 24.58 9.19 10.78
N THR A 270 25.26 8.24 10.19
CA THR A 270 25.88 7.13 10.92
C THR A 270 27.38 7.39 11.13
N THR A 271 27.99 6.64 12.02
CA THR A 271 29.44 6.60 12.18
C THR A 271 30.15 5.61 11.23
N LEU A 272 29.38 4.96 10.36
CA LEU A 272 29.90 3.99 9.41
C LEU A 272 30.82 4.65 8.37
N ASP A 273 31.77 3.86 7.89
CA ASP A 273 32.62 4.18 6.75
C ASP A 273 32.26 3.25 5.60
N LEU A 274 31.65 3.80 4.57
CA LEU A 274 31.12 3.00 3.47
C LEU A 274 32.22 2.31 2.65
N GLU A 275 33.41 2.91 2.53
CA GLU A 275 34.56 2.28 1.84
C GLU A 275 35.09 1.10 2.64
N PHE A 276 35.24 1.26 3.94
CA PHE A 276 35.66 0.18 4.81
C PHE A 276 34.65 -0.97 4.85
N GLN A 277 33.36 -0.63 4.89
CA GLN A 277 32.28 -1.62 4.86
C GLN A 277 32.31 -2.45 3.58
N ARG A 278 32.48 -1.83 2.42
CA ARG A 278 32.61 -2.54 1.13
C ARG A 278 33.81 -3.48 1.11
N MET A 279 34.97 -3.03 1.61
CA MET A 279 36.13 -3.91 1.71
C MET A 279 35.86 -5.14 2.60
N VAL A 280 35.11 -4.97 3.68
CA VAL A 280 34.72 -6.10 4.57
C VAL A 280 33.76 -7.05 3.85
N GLU A 281 32.75 -6.53 3.15
CA GLU A 281 31.78 -7.32 2.39
C GLU A 281 32.47 -8.11 1.26
N ASP A 282 33.34 -7.48 0.49
CA ASP A 282 34.09 -8.12 -0.59
C ASP A 282 34.96 -9.31 -0.13
N VAL A 283 35.42 -9.28 1.12
CA VAL A 283 36.20 -10.37 1.69
C VAL A 283 35.32 -11.43 2.36
N SER A 284 34.27 -11.00 3.08
CA SER A 284 33.44 -11.89 3.88
C SER A 284 32.43 -12.69 3.07
N GLU A 285 31.80 -12.10 2.04
CA GLU A 285 30.79 -12.80 1.23
C GLU A 285 31.31 -14.05 0.53
N PRO A 286 32.46 -14.04 -0.14
CA PRO A 286 33.02 -15.26 -0.73
C PRO A 286 33.36 -16.35 0.31
N MET A 287 33.80 -15.93 1.50
CA MET A 287 34.10 -16.87 2.59
C MET A 287 32.85 -17.50 3.17
N LEU A 288 31.78 -16.70 3.36
CA LEU A 288 30.47 -17.19 3.83
C LEU A 288 29.86 -18.15 2.81
N ALA A 289 29.85 -17.80 1.53
CA ALA A 289 29.36 -18.66 0.46
C ALA A 289 30.15 -19.98 0.38
N ALA A 290 31.44 -19.95 0.60
CA ALA A 290 32.28 -21.17 0.67
C ALA A 290 31.95 -22.03 1.89
N LEU A 291 31.63 -21.42 3.04
CA LEU A 291 31.21 -22.13 4.24
C LEU A 291 29.81 -22.76 4.08
N GLU A 292 28.87 -22.04 3.48
CA GLU A 292 27.51 -22.54 3.20
C GLU A 292 27.53 -23.71 2.18
N SER A 293 28.42 -23.66 1.20
CA SER A 293 28.59 -24.73 0.22
C SER A 293 29.35 -25.96 0.77
N SER A 294 30.08 -25.80 1.87
CA SER A 294 30.74 -26.89 2.55
C SER A 294 29.74 -27.60 3.46
N SER A 295 29.52 -28.90 3.20
CA SER A 295 28.58 -29.82 3.90
C SER A 295 28.89 -30.03 5.40
N VAL A 296 29.47 -29.06 6.08
CA VAL A 296 29.85 -29.09 7.51
C VAL A 296 28.65 -28.90 8.45
N TRP A 297 27.49 -28.47 7.93
CA TRP A 297 26.27 -28.24 8.70
C TRP A 297 25.09 -29.15 8.32
N ALA A 298 25.36 -30.32 7.72
CA ALA A 298 24.36 -31.34 7.47
C ALA A 298 24.23 -32.32 8.65
#